data_bcb1f0d9ec0cbf6026061328540740cb
#
_entry.id   bcb1f0d9ec0cbf6026061328540740cb
#
_cell.length_a   1.000
_cell.length_b   1.000
_cell.length_c   1.000
_cell.angle_alpha   90.00
_cell.angle_beta   90.00
_cell.angle_gamma   90.00
#
_symmetry.space_group_name_H-M   'P 1'
#
loop_
_entity.id
_entity.type
_entity.pdbx_description
1 polymer ?
#
loop_
_entity_poly.entity_id
_entity_poly.type
_entity_poly.pdbx_seq_one_letter_code
_entity_poly.pdbx_strand_id
1 'polypeptide(L)'
;RNYNGDGMSWQICHDVVVENCHSHDHNGLGLHPGSGSQRPVMRGNKLERNNIGIFFCWGVRHGIAEKNVNIENDIGISIGHRDTDNFILNNDVLRSKKGGIVFRPDNRGKDFGPHRNRVEKNRIIDSGNEGGIGVEVRGNIRNITLKDNEIRETRGAQKRIGVHVGKEARDVKLIDNKIEGFKTPVVREARDN
;
A
#
# COMPACT_ATOMS: atom_id res chain seq x y z
N ARG A 1 8.41 4.09 19.94
CA ARG A 1 8.60 5.34 19.19
C ARG A 1 10.08 5.68 19.03
N ASN A 2 10.41 6.48 18.02
CA ASN A 2 11.77 7.02 17.79
C ASN A 2 12.86 5.93 17.71
N TYR A 3 12.53 4.80 17.09
CA TYR A 3 13.48 3.71 16.92
C TYR A 3 14.17 3.81 15.56
N ASN A 4 15.45 3.52 15.51
CA ASN A 4 16.23 3.59 14.26
C ASN A 4 16.06 2.35 13.35
N GLY A 5 15.03 1.58 13.57
CA GLY A 5 14.64 0.42 12.80
C GLY A 5 13.11 0.35 12.70
N ASP A 6 12.58 -0.87 12.70
CA ASP A 6 11.15 -1.13 12.63
C ASP A 6 10.48 -1.00 14.00
N GLY A 7 9.24 -0.52 14.03
CA GLY A 7 8.44 -0.45 15.24
C GLY A 7 8.04 -1.84 15.73
N MET A 8 7.43 -2.65 14.88
CA MET A 8 7.09 -4.05 15.15
C MET A 8 7.37 -4.88 13.90
N SER A 9 8.21 -5.90 14.04
CA SER A 9 8.59 -6.82 12.97
C SER A 9 8.48 -8.27 13.43
N TRP A 10 7.95 -9.13 12.55
CA TRP A 10 7.89 -10.57 12.77
C TRP A 10 8.15 -11.32 11.47
N GLN A 11 8.87 -12.42 11.57
CA GLN A 11 9.34 -13.21 10.44
C GLN A 11 8.94 -14.67 10.62
N ILE A 12 8.50 -15.33 9.55
CA ILE A 12 8.16 -16.76 9.55
C ILE A 12 7.16 -17.12 10.67
N CYS A 13 6.24 -16.20 10.96
CA CYS A 13 5.20 -16.36 11.98
C CYS A 13 3.83 -16.46 11.30
N HIS A 14 2.96 -17.28 11.83
CA HIS A 14 1.61 -17.46 11.31
C HIS A 14 0.58 -16.97 12.32
N ASP A 15 -0.54 -16.48 11.82
CA ASP A 15 -1.69 -16.07 12.61
C ASP A 15 -1.39 -14.98 13.67
N VAL A 16 -0.36 -14.16 13.42
CA VAL A 16 -0.02 -13.02 14.29
C VAL A 16 -1.08 -11.94 14.18
N VAL A 17 -1.58 -11.49 15.31
CA VAL A 17 -2.52 -10.36 15.41
C VAL A 17 -1.83 -9.18 16.08
N VAL A 18 -1.83 -8.03 15.40
CA VAL A 18 -1.38 -6.74 15.94
C VAL A 18 -2.56 -5.78 15.87
N GLU A 19 -3.08 -5.39 17.01
CA GLU A 19 -4.26 -4.52 17.04
C GLU A 19 -4.16 -3.41 18.08
N ASN A 20 -4.82 -2.28 17.77
CA ASN A 20 -4.95 -1.12 18.65
C ASN A 20 -3.60 -0.57 19.17
N CYS A 21 -2.56 -0.73 18.37
CA CYS A 21 -1.21 -0.26 18.68
C CYS A 21 -0.92 1.11 18.05
N HIS A 22 -0.02 1.88 18.65
CA HIS A 22 0.51 3.11 18.07
C HIS A 22 2.01 2.96 17.82
N SER A 23 2.39 2.88 16.53
CA SER A 23 3.78 2.78 16.07
C SER A 23 4.16 4.04 15.31
N HIS A 24 5.14 4.81 15.80
CA HIS A 24 5.41 6.14 15.25
C HIS A 24 6.85 6.60 15.38
N ASP A 25 7.23 7.52 14.49
CA ASP A 25 8.54 8.18 14.47
C ASP A 25 9.72 7.20 14.31
N HIS A 26 9.53 6.13 13.51
CA HIS A 26 10.58 5.18 13.20
C HIS A 26 11.25 5.51 11.86
N ASN A 27 12.58 5.41 11.79
CA ASN A 27 13.31 5.53 10.53
C ASN A 27 13.07 4.32 9.60
N GLY A 28 12.60 3.22 10.14
CA GLY A 28 12.16 2.03 9.42
C GLY A 28 10.63 1.95 9.30
N LEU A 29 10.10 0.78 9.51
CA LEU A 29 8.72 0.40 9.22
C LEU A 29 7.85 0.47 10.48
N GLY A 30 6.61 0.91 10.35
CA GLY A 30 5.66 0.89 11.47
C GLY A 30 5.30 -0.53 11.86
N LEU A 31 4.71 -1.30 10.94
CA LEU A 31 4.43 -2.74 11.07
C LEU A 31 5.07 -3.49 9.90
N HIS A 32 5.77 -4.56 10.21
CA HIS A 32 6.51 -5.34 9.24
C HIS A 32 6.23 -6.85 9.36
N PRO A 33 5.09 -7.34 8.82
CA PRO A 33 4.98 -8.76 8.51
C PRO A 33 5.96 -9.12 7.42
N GLY A 34 6.81 -10.13 7.64
CA GLY A 34 7.86 -10.46 6.69
C GLY A 34 8.14 -11.96 6.54
N SER A 35 9.01 -12.26 5.60
CA SER A 35 9.63 -13.56 5.33
C SER A 35 8.71 -14.77 5.43
N GLY A 36 7.65 -14.81 4.59
CA GLY A 36 6.76 -15.98 4.51
C GLY A 36 5.73 -16.10 5.62
N SER A 37 5.53 -15.05 6.42
CA SER A 37 4.46 -15.00 7.41
C SER A 37 3.09 -15.20 6.74
N GLN A 38 2.22 -15.99 7.38
CA GLN A 38 0.91 -16.33 6.83
C GLN A 38 -0.21 -15.81 7.73
N ARG A 39 -1.25 -15.31 7.12
CA ARG A 39 -2.47 -14.84 7.78
C ARG A 39 -2.24 -13.82 8.90
N PRO A 40 -1.28 -12.85 8.76
CA PRO A 40 -1.19 -11.79 9.76
C PRO A 40 -2.44 -10.91 9.73
N VAL A 41 -2.88 -10.45 10.88
CA VAL A 41 -3.96 -9.47 11.02
C VAL A 41 -3.42 -8.21 11.68
N MET A 42 -3.49 -7.09 10.98
CA MET A 42 -3.12 -5.76 11.47
C MET A 42 -4.39 -4.91 11.49
N ARG A 43 -4.93 -4.64 12.67
CA ARG A 43 -6.25 -4.03 12.82
C ARG A 43 -6.25 -2.85 13.79
N GLY A 44 -6.88 -1.74 13.38
CA GLY A 44 -7.13 -0.60 14.28
C GLY A 44 -5.86 0.08 14.79
N ASN A 45 -4.72 -0.09 14.12
CA ASN A 45 -3.47 0.51 14.54
C ASN A 45 -3.33 1.94 14.02
N LYS A 46 -2.64 2.79 14.76
CA LYS A 46 -2.18 4.11 14.32
C LYS A 46 -0.69 4.04 13.95
N LEU A 47 -0.38 4.38 12.70
CA LEU A 47 0.98 4.31 12.14
C LEU A 47 1.37 5.69 11.62
N GLU A 48 2.33 6.34 12.25
CA GLU A 48 2.51 7.78 12.08
C GLU A 48 3.98 8.15 11.96
N ARG A 49 4.32 8.92 10.93
CA ARG A 49 5.67 9.44 10.67
C ARG A 49 6.78 8.37 10.68
N ASN A 50 6.49 7.22 10.08
CA ASN A 50 7.47 6.18 9.79
C ASN A 50 7.96 6.31 8.34
N ASN A 51 9.03 5.61 7.98
CA ASN A 51 9.39 5.47 6.56
C ASN A 51 8.25 4.77 5.80
N ILE A 52 7.76 3.63 6.29
CA ILE A 52 6.57 2.97 5.75
C ILE A 52 5.64 2.60 6.91
N GLY A 53 4.35 2.92 6.78
CA GLY A 53 3.37 2.56 7.80
C GLY A 53 3.21 1.06 7.95
N ILE A 54 2.73 0.35 6.91
CA ILE A 54 2.64 -1.11 6.85
C ILE A 54 3.46 -1.62 5.66
N PHE A 55 4.37 -2.54 5.92
CA PHE A 55 5.26 -3.10 4.92
C PHE A 55 5.12 -4.62 4.84
N PHE A 56 4.35 -5.11 3.87
CA PHE A 56 4.34 -6.52 3.52
C PHE A 56 5.65 -6.87 2.82
N CYS A 57 6.35 -7.89 3.26
CA CYS A 57 7.68 -8.21 2.73
C CYS A 57 7.99 -9.70 2.69
N TRP A 58 8.32 -10.16 1.48
CA TRP A 58 8.86 -11.49 1.18
C TRP A 58 7.92 -12.67 1.43
N GLY A 59 6.78 -12.65 0.78
CA GLY A 59 5.90 -13.82 0.70
C GLY A 59 4.88 -13.89 1.83
N VAL A 60 4.44 -12.74 2.30
CA VAL A 60 3.29 -12.64 3.19
C VAL A 60 2.02 -12.97 2.42
N ARG A 61 1.24 -13.91 2.92
CA ARG A 61 0.02 -14.36 2.24
C ARG A 61 -1.18 -14.40 3.16
N HIS A 62 -2.35 -14.14 2.55
CA HIS A 62 -3.64 -14.17 3.24
C HIS A 62 -3.68 -13.23 4.46
N GLY A 63 -2.86 -12.17 4.44
CA GLY A 63 -2.83 -11.15 5.47
C GLY A 63 -3.98 -10.17 5.34
N ILE A 64 -4.37 -9.57 6.45
CA ILE A 64 -5.41 -8.55 6.53
C ILE A 64 -4.83 -7.30 7.20
N ALA A 65 -4.86 -6.18 6.49
CA ALA A 65 -4.63 -4.85 7.06
C ALA A 65 -5.95 -4.10 7.03
N GLU A 66 -6.60 -3.92 8.17
CA GLU A 66 -7.91 -3.29 8.20
C GLU A 66 -8.06 -2.24 9.30
N LYS A 67 -8.85 -1.18 8.99
CA LYS A 67 -9.20 -0.12 9.95
C LYS A 67 -7.98 0.54 10.60
N ASN A 68 -6.83 0.53 9.93
CA ASN A 68 -5.64 1.21 10.40
C ASN A 68 -5.65 2.67 9.93
N VAL A 69 -5.02 3.53 10.71
CA VAL A 69 -4.81 4.94 10.38
C VAL A 69 -3.33 5.18 10.12
N ASN A 70 -2.96 5.36 8.86
CA ASN A 70 -1.60 5.62 8.39
C ASN A 70 -1.46 7.12 8.10
N ILE A 71 -0.67 7.84 8.88
CA ILE A 71 -0.56 9.32 8.79
C ILE A 71 0.89 9.73 8.60
N GLU A 72 1.13 10.58 7.60
CA GLU A 72 2.41 11.26 7.39
C GLU A 72 3.64 10.32 7.31
N ASN A 73 3.42 9.04 6.99
CA ASN A 73 4.50 8.13 6.64
C ASN A 73 5.10 8.55 5.28
N ASP A 74 6.32 8.12 4.95
CA ASP A 74 6.81 8.34 3.60
C ASP A 74 5.95 7.55 2.59
N ILE A 75 5.67 6.28 2.88
CA ILE A 75 4.67 5.47 2.18
C ILE A 75 3.66 4.95 3.20
N GLY A 76 2.37 5.05 2.88
CA GLY A 76 1.33 4.56 3.78
C GLY A 76 1.36 3.03 3.93
N ILE A 77 1.12 2.30 2.84
CA ILE A 77 1.14 0.83 2.80
C ILE A 77 1.94 0.39 1.58
N SER A 78 2.84 -0.57 1.77
CA SER A 78 3.68 -1.10 0.71
C SER A 78 3.62 -2.63 0.65
N ILE A 79 3.38 -3.18 -0.57
CA ILE A 79 3.22 -4.60 -0.83
C ILE A 79 4.21 -4.98 -1.92
N GLY A 80 4.94 -6.09 -1.76
CA GLY A 80 6.00 -6.45 -2.71
C GLY A 80 6.19 -7.96 -2.87
N HIS A 81 7.37 -8.36 -3.10
CA HIS A 81 7.94 -9.67 -3.36
C HIS A 81 7.12 -10.88 -2.86
N ARG A 82 6.30 -11.49 -3.73
CA ARG A 82 5.42 -12.63 -3.46
C ARG A 82 4.42 -12.44 -2.32
N ASP A 83 4.13 -11.18 -1.97
CA ASP A 83 3.09 -10.84 -1.00
C ASP A 83 1.73 -10.95 -1.70
N THR A 84 1.07 -12.07 -1.59
CA THR A 84 -0.09 -12.41 -2.41
C THR A 84 -1.32 -12.73 -1.58
N ASP A 85 -2.48 -12.55 -2.21
CA ASP A 85 -3.76 -12.91 -1.61
C ASP A 85 -4.08 -12.15 -0.31
N ASN A 86 -3.52 -10.93 -0.17
CA ASN A 86 -3.75 -10.08 1.00
C ASN A 86 -4.92 -9.12 0.78
N PHE A 87 -5.52 -8.69 1.88
CA PHE A 87 -6.62 -7.75 1.93
C PHE A 87 -6.22 -6.47 2.65
N ILE A 88 -6.39 -5.34 2.00
CA ILE A 88 -6.18 -4.00 2.54
C ILE A 88 -7.54 -3.31 2.58
N LEU A 89 -8.18 -3.26 3.77
CA LEU A 89 -9.59 -2.96 3.91
C LEU A 89 -9.85 -1.81 4.88
N ASN A 90 -10.68 -0.85 4.48
CA ASN A 90 -11.18 0.20 5.38
C ASN A 90 -10.06 0.98 6.12
N ASN A 91 -8.90 1.16 5.51
CA ASN A 91 -7.82 1.94 6.13
C ASN A 91 -7.93 3.43 5.74
N ASP A 92 -7.51 4.29 6.64
CA ASP A 92 -7.18 5.68 6.35
C ASP A 92 -5.68 5.80 6.03
N VAL A 93 -5.36 6.31 4.86
CA VAL A 93 -3.97 6.59 4.41
C VAL A 93 -3.89 8.07 4.10
N LEU A 94 -3.34 8.83 5.02
CA LEU A 94 -3.45 10.28 5.03
C LEU A 94 -2.07 10.94 4.94
N ARG A 95 -1.93 11.86 4.00
CA ARG A 95 -0.75 12.73 3.85
C ARG A 95 0.59 11.98 3.79
N SER A 96 0.60 10.82 3.13
CA SER A 96 1.84 10.10 2.86
C SER A 96 2.75 10.96 1.96
N LYS A 97 4.04 11.03 2.25
CA LYS A 97 4.95 11.97 1.58
C LYS A 97 5.35 11.55 0.16
N LYS A 98 5.46 10.24 -0.10
CA LYS A 98 5.89 9.68 -1.39
C LYS A 98 4.76 8.96 -2.12
N GLY A 99 3.97 8.15 -1.44
CA GLY A 99 2.85 7.42 -2.02
C GLY A 99 1.89 6.86 -0.99
N GLY A 100 0.63 6.72 -1.35
CA GLY A 100 -0.38 6.17 -0.45
C GLY A 100 -0.26 4.66 -0.29
N ILE A 101 -0.67 3.89 -1.30
CA ILE A 101 -0.54 2.44 -1.36
C ILE A 101 0.33 2.08 -2.57
N VAL A 102 1.44 1.38 -2.34
CA VAL A 102 2.43 1.10 -3.38
C VAL A 102 2.66 -0.41 -3.50
N PHE A 103 2.36 -0.93 -4.70
CA PHE A 103 2.77 -2.26 -5.10
C PHE A 103 4.15 -2.19 -5.73
N ARG A 104 5.16 -2.71 -5.03
CA ARG A 104 6.55 -2.64 -5.48
C ARG A 104 6.81 -3.64 -6.61
N PRO A 105 7.45 -3.19 -7.71
CA PRO A 105 7.88 -4.09 -8.77
C PRO A 105 8.93 -5.09 -8.25
N ASP A 106 8.91 -6.29 -8.82
CA ASP A 106 9.94 -7.28 -8.55
C ASP A 106 10.38 -7.93 -9.88
N ASN A 107 11.66 -7.79 -10.21
CA ASN A 107 12.24 -8.26 -11.46
C ASN A 107 13.02 -9.57 -11.31
N ARG A 108 12.98 -10.22 -10.14
CA ARG A 108 13.73 -11.45 -9.84
C ARG A 108 13.14 -12.70 -10.47
N GLY A 109 11.93 -12.64 -11.00
CA GLY A 109 11.30 -13.75 -11.69
C GLY A 109 9.81 -13.53 -11.98
N LYS A 110 9.26 -14.35 -12.84
CA LYS A 110 7.90 -14.22 -13.38
C LYS A 110 6.80 -14.20 -12.31
N ASP A 111 6.98 -14.92 -11.22
CA ASP A 111 5.98 -15.08 -10.16
C ASP A 111 6.39 -14.44 -8.82
N PHE A 112 7.33 -13.50 -8.88
CA PHE A 112 7.82 -12.80 -7.69
C PHE A 112 7.03 -11.54 -7.33
N GLY A 113 6.14 -11.09 -8.18
CA GLY A 113 5.28 -9.92 -7.92
C GLY A 113 4.21 -10.16 -6.84
N PRO A 114 3.68 -9.07 -6.26
CA PRO A 114 2.58 -9.12 -5.30
C PRO A 114 1.23 -9.28 -6.02
N HIS A 115 0.90 -10.49 -6.40
CA HIS A 115 -0.31 -10.81 -7.16
C HIS A 115 -1.55 -11.02 -6.28
N ARG A 116 -2.75 -10.92 -6.88
CA ARG A 116 -4.05 -11.29 -6.29
C ARG A 116 -4.37 -10.58 -4.96
N ASN A 117 -3.92 -9.35 -4.81
CA ASN A 117 -4.26 -8.54 -3.65
C ASN A 117 -5.52 -7.69 -3.89
N ARG A 118 -6.23 -7.39 -2.83
CA ARG A 118 -7.44 -6.57 -2.86
C ARG A 118 -7.29 -5.35 -1.96
N VAL A 119 -7.61 -4.18 -2.51
CA VAL A 119 -7.59 -2.88 -1.81
C VAL A 119 -9.02 -2.34 -1.87
N GLU A 120 -9.73 -2.36 -0.75
CA GLU A 120 -11.14 -2.06 -0.74
C GLU A 120 -11.54 -1.11 0.38
N LYS A 121 -12.42 -0.17 0.06
CA LYS A 121 -13.03 0.77 1.01
C LYS A 121 -12.02 1.59 1.82
N ASN A 122 -10.83 1.83 1.26
CA ASN A 122 -9.84 2.67 1.92
C ASN A 122 -10.05 4.14 1.55
N ARG A 123 -9.65 5.03 2.46
CA ARG A 123 -9.56 6.48 2.21
C ARG A 123 -8.09 6.85 2.05
N ILE A 124 -7.70 7.27 0.86
CA ILE A 124 -6.32 7.62 0.49
C ILE A 124 -6.33 9.12 0.15
N ILE A 125 -5.94 9.94 1.10
CA ILE A 125 -6.10 11.38 1.01
C ILE A 125 -4.74 12.07 1.05
N ASP A 126 -4.52 12.99 0.10
CA ASP A 126 -3.35 13.88 0.05
C ASP A 126 -2.01 13.12 0.06
N SER A 127 -1.94 12.02 -0.67
CA SER A 127 -0.74 11.20 -0.76
C SER A 127 0.24 11.72 -1.82
N GLY A 128 1.51 11.71 -1.45
CA GLY A 128 2.63 12.19 -2.26
C GLY A 128 2.83 13.71 -2.17
N ASN A 129 4.08 14.13 -2.34
CA ASN A 129 4.44 15.51 -2.59
C ASN A 129 4.20 15.84 -4.06
N GLU A 130 4.81 16.88 -4.61
CA GLU A 130 4.73 17.17 -6.03
C GLU A 130 5.12 15.91 -6.86
N GLY A 131 4.22 15.46 -7.74
CA GLY A 131 4.39 14.23 -8.52
C GLY A 131 4.06 12.92 -7.78
N GLY A 132 3.48 12.96 -6.59
CA GLY A 132 3.11 11.77 -5.83
C GLY A 132 1.87 11.04 -6.37
N ILE A 133 1.71 9.78 -5.93
CA ILE A 133 0.68 8.86 -6.41
C ILE A 133 -0.14 8.33 -5.24
N GLY A 134 -1.47 8.36 -5.38
CA GLY A 134 -2.37 7.78 -4.39
C GLY A 134 -2.22 6.27 -4.29
N VAL A 135 -2.44 5.55 -5.41
CA VAL A 135 -2.20 4.10 -5.51
C VAL A 135 -1.33 3.80 -6.73
N GLU A 136 -0.25 3.08 -6.53
CA GLU A 136 0.70 2.72 -7.57
C GLU A 136 0.79 1.21 -7.76
N VAL A 137 0.61 0.73 -9.02
CA VAL A 137 0.74 -0.68 -9.41
C VAL A 137 1.70 -0.75 -10.58
N ARG A 138 2.98 -1.01 -10.34
CA ARG A 138 4.02 -1.09 -11.38
C ARG A 138 4.78 -2.42 -11.38
N GLY A 139 5.25 -2.81 -12.56
CA GLY A 139 5.99 -4.04 -12.79
C GLY A 139 5.08 -5.22 -13.10
N ASN A 140 5.65 -6.42 -13.19
CA ASN A 140 4.92 -7.64 -13.53
C ASN A 140 3.99 -8.10 -12.40
N ILE A 141 2.91 -7.37 -12.21
CA ILE A 141 1.90 -7.59 -11.16
C ILE A 141 0.57 -7.95 -11.82
N ARG A 142 -0.18 -8.88 -11.26
CA ARG A 142 -1.44 -9.36 -11.85
C ARG A 142 -2.55 -9.56 -10.82
N ASN A 143 -3.79 -9.44 -11.34
CA ASN A 143 -5.00 -9.71 -10.58
C ASN A 143 -5.12 -8.84 -9.33
N ILE A 144 -4.97 -7.53 -9.50
CA ILE A 144 -5.19 -6.55 -8.43
C ILE A 144 -6.60 -5.99 -8.54
N THR A 145 -7.31 -5.94 -7.44
CA THR A 145 -8.62 -5.29 -7.36
C THR A 145 -8.55 -4.06 -6.47
N LEU A 146 -8.88 -2.90 -7.02
CA LEU A 146 -9.12 -1.67 -6.29
C LEU A 146 -10.62 -1.41 -6.33
N LYS A 147 -11.32 -1.48 -5.18
CA LYS A 147 -12.78 -1.40 -5.15
C LYS A 147 -13.28 -0.49 -4.03
N ASP A 148 -14.27 0.35 -4.34
CA ASP A 148 -14.96 1.23 -3.38
C ASP A 148 -14.01 2.15 -2.58
N ASN A 149 -12.82 2.50 -3.11
CA ASN A 149 -11.88 3.37 -2.42
C ASN A 149 -12.21 4.85 -2.68
N GLU A 150 -12.01 5.70 -1.70
CA GLU A 150 -11.94 7.15 -1.83
C GLU A 150 -10.47 7.57 -1.98
N ILE A 151 -10.09 8.06 -3.16
CA ILE A 151 -8.73 8.54 -3.45
C ILE A 151 -8.86 10.03 -3.81
N ARG A 152 -8.34 10.91 -2.94
CA ARG A 152 -8.60 12.33 -3.09
C ARG A 152 -7.36 13.19 -2.84
N GLU A 153 -7.24 14.26 -3.64
CA GLU A 153 -6.26 15.32 -3.48
C GLU A 153 -6.98 16.64 -3.16
N THR A 154 -6.69 17.22 -2.02
CA THR A 154 -7.33 18.47 -1.57
C THR A 154 -6.42 19.69 -1.64
N ARG A 155 -5.10 19.50 -1.82
CA ARG A 155 -4.07 20.55 -1.83
C ARG A 155 -3.89 21.21 -3.20
N GLY A 156 -4.65 20.79 -4.20
CA GLY A 156 -4.53 21.19 -5.59
C GLY A 156 -3.89 20.13 -6.46
N ALA A 157 -4.36 20.05 -7.71
CA ALA A 157 -4.09 18.91 -8.61
C ALA A 157 -2.61 18.73 -8.96
N GLN A 158 -1.86 19.81 -9.19
CA GLN A 158 -0.45 19.80 -9.61
C GLN A 158 -0.11 18.63 -10.55
N LYS A 159 1.00 17.93 -10.32
CA LYS A 159 1.43 16.74 -11.09
C LYS A 159 1.05 15.41 -10.39
N ARG A 160 0.18 15.44 -9.40
CA ARG A 160 -0.23 14.25 -8.64
C ARG A 160 -1.18 13.38 -9.43
N ILE A 161 -1.10 12.07 -9.20
CA ILE A 161 -1.90 11.05 -9.88
C ILE A 161 -2.70 10.27 -8.83
N GLY A 162 -4.00 10.05 -9.09
CA GLY A 162 -4.83 9.25 -8.20
C GLY A 162 -4.41 7.78 -8.21
N VAL A 163 -4.48 7.14 -9.38
CA VAL A 163 -4.06 5.74 -9.58
C VAL A 163 -3.12 5.65 -10.78
N HIS A 164 -1.98 5.00 -10.60
CA HIS A 164 -1.04 4.71 -11.67
C HIS A 164 -0.90 3.20 -11.89
N VAL A 165 -1.15 2.75 -13.11
CA VAL A 165 -1.00 1.35 -13.54
C VAL A 165 0.06 1.30 -14.62
N GLY A 166 1.21 0.70 -14.31
CA GLY A 166 2.35 0.57 -15.22
C GLY A 166 2.08 -0.45 -16.34
N LYS A 167 2.84 -0.34 -17.43
CA LYS A 167 2.66 -1.11 -18.67
C LYS A 167 2.75 -2.64 -18.51
N GLU A 168 3.50 -3.11 -17.53
CA GLU A 168 3.70 -4.54 -17.27
C GLU A 168 2.59 -5.14 -16.39
N ALA A 169 1.82 -4.30 -15.68
CA ALA A 169 0.74 -4.75 -14.81
C ALA A 169 -0.44 -5.30 -15.62
N ARG A 170 -1.03 -6.40 -15.15
CA ARG A 170 -2.14 -7.08 -15.84
C ARG A 170 -3.31 -7.33 -14.91
N ASP A 171 -4.51 -7.34 -15.49
CA ASP A 171 -5.75 -7.64 -14.76
C ASP A 171 -5.93 -6.76 -13.51
N VAL A 172 -5.62 -5.47 -13.65
CA VAL A 172 -5.87 -4.47 -12.60
C VAL A 172 -7.28 -3.91 -12.79
N LYS A 173 -8.16 -4.27 -11.87
CA LYS A 173 -9.57 -3.86 -11.87
C LYS A 173 -9.76 -2.64 -10.96
N LEU A 174 -10.40 -1.61 -11.50
CA LEU A 174 -10.84 -0.41 -10.79
C LEU A 174 -12.36 -0.45 -10.77
N ILE A 175 -12.98 -0.69 -9.61
CA ILE A 175 -14.41 -0.89 -9.46
C ILE A 175 -14.95 0.14 -8.45
N ASP A 176 -15.86 0.97 -8.85
CA ASP A 176 -16.62 1.91 -8.00
C ASP A 176 -15.72 2.80 -7.09
N ASN A 177 -14.48 3.11 -7.54
CA ASN A 177 -13.61 4.01 -6.79
C ASN A 177 -13.96 5.47 -7.07
N LYS A 178 -13.98 6.28 -6.02
CA LYS A 178 -14.12 7.72 -6.11
C LYS A 178 -12.74 8.37 -6.14
N ILE A 179 -12.34 8.92 -7.31
CA ILE A 179 -10.99 9.47 -7.53
C ILE A 179 -11.15 10.95 -7.91
N GLU A 180 -10.79 11.86 -7.01
CA GLU A 180 -11.09 13.28 -7.14
C GLU A 180 -9.91 14.19 -6.80
N GLY A 181 -9.93 15.42 -7.37
CA GLY A 181 -8.95 16.46 -7.08
C GLY A 181 -7.64 16.36 -7.84
N PHE A 182 -7.48 15.38 -8.72
CA PHE A 182 -6.28 15.18 -9.55
C PHE A 182 -6.47 15.76 -10.95
N LYS A 183 -5.40 16.31 -11.55
CA LYS A 183 -5.40 16.66 -12.97
C LYS A 183 -5.54 15.40 -13.83
N THR A 184 -4.89 14.32 -13.42
CA THR A 184 -4.95 13.00 -14.06
C THR A 184 -5.38 11.96 -13.01
N PRO A 185 -6.68 11.68 -12.90
CA PRO A 185 -7.19 10.75 -11.88
C PRO A 185 -6.60 9.34 -12.03
N VAL A 186 -6.50 8.84 -13.27
CA VAL A 186 -5.97 7.49 -13.55
C VAL A 186 -5.00 7.56 -14.73
N VAL A 187 -3.81 7.01 -14.54
CA VAL A 187 -2.84 6.74 -15.60
C VAL A 187 -2.75 5.24 -15.83
N ARG A 188 -2.93 4.80 -17.07
CA ARG A 188 -2.59 3.45 -17.52
C ARG A 188 -1.55 3.56 -18.61
N GLU A 189 -0.35 3.09 -18.35
CA GLU A 189 0.71 3.09 -19.37
C GLU A 189 0.35 2.13 -20.51
N ALA A 190 0.61 2.54 -21.74
CA ALA A 190 0.45 1.67 -22.91
C ALA A 190 1.42 0.49 -22.81
N ARG A 191 0.97 -0.66 -23.24
CA ARG A 191 1.85 -1.84 -23.36
C ARG A 191 2.73 -1.65 -24.59
N ASP A 192 3.98 -2.07 -24.48
CA ASP A 192 4.82 -2.27 -25.66
C ASP A 192 4.19 -3.40 -26.48
N ASN A 193 3.94 -3.16 -27.76
CA ASN A 193 3.42 -4.15 -28.72
C ASN A 193 4.49 -5.20 -29.04
#